data_e64d448d75ba35dfccde2065f63263be
#
_entry.id   e64d448d75ba35dfccde2065f63263be
#
_cell.length_a   1.000
_cell.length_b   1.000
_cell.length_c   1.000
_cell.angle_alpha   90.00
_cell.angle_beta   90.00
_cell.angle_gamma   90.00
#
_symmetry.space_group_name_H-M   'P 1'
#
loop_
_entity.id
_entity.type
_entity.pdbx_description
1 polymer ?
#
loop_
_entity_poly.entity_id
_entity_poly.type
_entity_poly.pdbx_seq_one_letter_code
_entity_poly.pdbx_strand_id
1 'polypeptide(L)'
;MRKKIWLIASSVGVLVAATLMVGATTRSKDKKVEESPFRLGKVQAEDLQVSVREVGVVDPEIKVDVKSAVSGRVLGLRVREGDQIRTGDVLAEVEPDVNQAQSLSDVKSGVSQADLRLRDAERELQAQTALFDNGLIGSQALRNFQTVRDLAADALANAKSRYQIVEDHGIPISGASRSQRARVTSPTSGVIIKKGVELGQTVTSGVSSYNDGTVMFTVADLKSLIIRVNLNEVDIAKVRVGQPVRVTLDAYPQKTFSGKVRFVAPAAKIVDKIKVFEIEVALDRLDDAFRTGMSANVEILGERRANALSIPLEALQRRDGQPVVYRLKPNLAPKEIAKAREALGGRSKFVWLSENWKGYFEPVQVNAGVATLERVEIMAGLGAGDQVALEDVTRKKVEKDDENN
;
A
#
# COMPACT_ATOMS: atom_id res chain seq x y z
N MET A 1 79.48 -22.76 36.72
CA MET A 1 78.13 -22.52 36.23
C MET A 1 77.38 -21.32 36.91
N ARG A 2 77.75 -20.79 38.04
CA ARG A 2 77.08 -19.71 38.76
C ARG A 2 77.30 -18.30 38.21
N LYS A 3 78.38 -18.02 37.44
CA LYS A 3 78.64 -16.68 36.90
C LYS A 3 77.85 -16.30 35.57
N LYS A 4 77.38 -17.31 34.84
CA LYS A 4 76.55 -17.04 33.60
C LYS A 4 75.12 -16.75 33.88
N ILE A 5 74.55 -17.15 35.01
CA ILE A 5 73.16 -16.87 35.36
C ILE A 5 72.94 -15.40 35.80
N TRP A 6 73.99 -14.79 36.38
CA TRP A 6 73.92 -13.41 36.87
C TRP A 6 73.96 -12.39 35.74
N LEU A 7 74.60 -12.67 34.60
CA LEU A 7 74.63 -11.81 33.42
C LEU A 7 73.32 -11.85 32.60
N ILE A 8 72.59 -12.95 32.64
CA ILE A 8 71.30 -13.08 31.97
C ILE A 8 70.26 -12.39 32.80
N ALA A 9 70.27 -12.43 34.13
CA ALA A 9 69.31 -11.72 34.97
C ALA A 9 69.47 -10.21 34.92
N SER A 10 70.65 -9.64 34.68
CA SER A 10 70.88 -8.23 34.54
C SER A 10 70.44 -7.70 33.19
N SER A 11 70.55 -8.47 32.09
CA SER A 11 70.10 -8.06 30.75
C SER A 11 68.57 -8.07 30.60
N VAL A 12 67.84 -8.99 31.25
CA VAL A 12 66.43 -9.06 31.29
C VAL A 12 65.82 -7.89 32.11
N GLY A 13 66.50 -7.52 33.23
CA GLY A 13 66.06 -6.35 34.03
C GLY A 13 66.13 -5.00 33.29
N VAL A 14 67.18 -4.80 32.48
CA VAL A 14 67.37 -3.58 31.66
C VAL A 14 66.38 -3.55 30.50
N LEU A 15 66.01 -4.68 29.89
CA LEU A 15 65.04 -4.77 28.83
C LEU A 15 63.61 -4.52 29.33
N VAL A 16 63.25 -4.99 30.49
CA VAL A 16 61.97 -4.73 31.15
C VAL A 16 61.84 -3.24 31.59
N ALA A 17 62.93 -2.66 32.09
CA ALA A 17 62.95 -1.24 32.46
C ALA A 17 62.86 -0.32 31.21
N ALA A 18 63.50 -0.68 30.09
CA ALA A 18 63.42 0.03 28.82
C ALA A 18 62.01 -0.05 28.19
N THR A 19 61.35 -1.22 28.27
CA THR A 19 59.96 -1.36 27.76
C THR A 19 58.95 -0.63 28.63
N LEU A 20 59.13 -0.54 29.94
CA LEU A 20 58.32 0.27 30.85
C LEU A 20 58.52 1.78 30.63
N MET A 21 59.74 2.22 30.29
CA MET A 21 60.03 3.63 30.03
C MET A 21 59.55 4.08 28.66
N VAL A 22 59.57 3.22 27.64
CA VAL A 22 58.99 3.48 26.31
C VAL A 22 57.46 3.44 26.37
N GLY A 23 56.88 2.56 27.21
CA GLY A 23 55.44 2.53 27.46
C GLY A 23 54.90 3.76 28.20
N ALA A 24 55.72 4.44 28.97
CA ALA A 24 55.35 5.65 29.71
C ALA A 24 55.41 6.94 28.83
N THR A 25 56.22 6.94 27.77
CA THR A 25 56.35 8.09 26.87
C THR A 25 55.37 8.10 25.70
N THR A 26 54.69 6.96 25.40
CA THR A 26 53.64 6.83 24.38
C THR A 26 52.24 6.97 24.92
N ARG A 27 52.09 7.39 26.19
CA ARG A 27 50.78 7.82 26.66
C ARG A 27 50.48 9.11 25.93
N SER A 28 50.01 8.94 24.70
CA SER A 28 49.34 9.94 23.89
C SER A 28 48.45 10.73 24.83
N LYS A 29 48.72 12.01 25.00
CA LYS A 29 47.73 12.93 25.54
C LYS A 29 46.56 12.82 24.60
N ASP A 30 45.64 11.91 24.88
CA ASP A 30 44.28 12.10 24.45
C ASP A 30 43.94 13.52 24.89
N LYS A 31 44.00 14.45 23.96
CA LYS A 31 43.34 15.71 24.11
C LYS A 31 41.88 15.32 24.38
N LYS A 32 41.48 15.27 25.67
CA LYS A 32 40.07 15.37 25.99
C LYS A 32 39.57 16.54 25.14
N VAL A 33 38.87 16.20 24.07
CA VAL A 33 38.05 17.20 23.32
C VAL A 33 37.20 17.80 24.43
N GLU A 34 37.48 19.03 24.81
CA GLU A 34 36.72 19.73 25.83
C GLU A 34 35.31 19.81 25.31
N GLU A 35 34.47 18.88 25.75
CA GLU A 35 33.06 18.83 25.35
C GLU A 35 32.45 20.20 25.67
N SER A 36 31.92 20.83 24.66
CA SER A 36 31.21 22.10 24.77
C SER A 36 30.09 21.94 25.81
N PRO A 37 29.93 22.88 26.72
CA PRO A 37 28.81 22.84 27.67
C PRO A 37 27.44 22.99 27.00
N PHE A 38 27.41 23.38 25.72
CA PHE A 38 26.22 23.55 24.91
C PHE A 38 25.99 22.35 24.02
N ARG A 39 24.74 21.98 23.79
CA ARG A 39 24.35 21.03 22.75
C ARG A 39 24.48 21.71 21.39
N LEU A 40 25.50 21.36 20.64
CA LEU A 40 25.83 22.01 19.39
C LEU A 40 25.70 21.04 18.22
N GLY A 41 25.15 21.53 17.11
CA GLY A 41 25.23 20.94 15.78
C GLY A 41 26.29 21.67 14.96
N LYS A 42 26.83 21.01 13.94
CA LYS A 42 27.79 21.61 13.03
C LYS A 42 27.17 21.77 11.64
N VAL A 43 27.41 22.90 11.01
CA VAL A 43 27.06 23.14 9.61
C VAL A 43 28.03 22.34 8.76
N GLN A 44 27.52 21.39 7.99
CA GLN A 44 28.31 20.50 7.14
C GLN A 44 27.75 20.51 5.72
N ALA A 45 28.64 20.36 4.75
CA ALA A 45 28.23 20.11 3.39
C ALA A 45 28.04 18.60 3.19
N GLU A 46 26.84 18.22 2.81
CA GLU A 46 26.47 16.81 2.58
C GLU A 46 25.39 16.67 1.51
N ASP A 47 25.20 15.46 1.05
CA ASP A 47 24.10 15.15 0.14
C ASP A 47 22.81 14.99 0.93
N LEU A 48 21.83 15.83 0.65
CA LEU A 48 20.49 15.74 1.21
C LEU A 48 19.55 15.04 0.24
N GLN A 49 18.84 14.04 0.71
CA GLN A 49 17.79 13.33 -0.02
C GLN A 49 16.50 13.43 0.75
N VAL A 50 15.51 14.13 0.20
CA VAL A 50 14.15 14.05 0.76
C VAL A 50 13.63 12.65 0.51
N SER A 51 13.06 12.04 1.51
CA SER A 51 12.32 10.79 1.34
C SER A 51 11.03 10.82 2.14
N VAL A 52 10.01 10.17 1.59
CA VAL A 52 8.75 9.89 2.29
C VAL A 52 8.76 8.41 2.59
N ARG A 53 8.58 8.06 3.88
CA ARG A 53 8.56 6.67 4.35
C ARG A 53 7.18 6.34 4.87
N GLU A 54 6.61 5.29 4.31
CA GLU A 54 5.28 4.80 4.69
C GLU A 54 5.22 3.28 4.58
N VAL A 55 4.24 2.70 5.26
CA VAL A 55 3.98 1.26 5.17
C VAL A 55 2.91 1.02 4.11
N GLY A 56 3.22 0.13 3.17
CA GLY A 56 2.29 -0.35 2.16
C GLY A 56 1.98 -1.83 2.32
N VAL A 57 1.04 -2.30 1.50
CA VAL A 57 0.65 -3.70 1.40
C VAL A 57 0.88 -4.19 -0.01
N VAL A 58 1.48 -5.36 -0.14
CA VAL A 58 1.62 -6.05 -1.42
C VAL A 58 0.26 -6.58 -1.85
N ASP A 59 -0.24 -6.12 -2.99
CA ASP A 59 -1.54 -6.51 -3.54
C ASP A 59 -1.41 -6.86 -5.02
N PRO A 60 -2.20 -7.79 -5.56
CA PRO A 60 -2.21 -8.01 -7.00
C PRO A 60 -2.80 -6.80 -7.73
N GLU A 61 -2.26 -6.49 -8.90
CA GLU A 61 -2.79 -5.42 -9.74
C GLU A 61 -4.24 -5.68 -10.13
N ILE A 62 -4.54 -6.93 -10.48
CA ILE A 62 -5.88 -7.37 -10.87
C ILE A 62 -6.34 -8.43 -9.88
N LYS A 63 -7.46 -8.16 -9.22
CA LYS A 63 -8.21 -9.14 -8.43
C LYS A 63 -9.68 -9.04 -8.76
N VAL A 64 -10.33 -10.20 -8.88
CA VAL A 64 -11.73 -10.30 -9.25
C VAL A 64 -12.45 -11.16 -8.21
N ASP A 65 -13.50 -10.61 -7.64
CA ASP A 65 -14.39 -11.32 -6.75
C ASP A 65 -15.42 -12.09 -7.56
N VAL A 66 -15.40 -13.41 -7.43
CA VAL A 66 -16.33 -14.32 -8.10
C VAL A 66 -17.52 -14.57 -7.18
N LYS A 67 -18.70 -14.22 -7.69
CA LYS A 67 -19.99 -14.39 -7.00
C LYS A 67 -20.86 -15.37 -7.75
N SER A 68 -21.85 -15.98 -7.07
CA SER A 68 -22.83 -16.82 -7.74
C SER A 68 -23.84 -15.98 -8.52
N ALA A 69 -24.24 -16.47 -9.69
CA ALA A 69 -25.34 -15.90 -10.45
C ALA A 69 -26.72 -16.22 -9.84
N VAL A 70 -26.80 -17.26 -8.99
CA VAL A 70 -28.03 -17.71 -8.34
C VAL A 70 -27.87 -17.74 -6.83
N SER A 71 -28.96 -17.48 -6.11
CA SER A 71 -29.05 -17.72 -4.68
C SER A 71 -29.35 -19.20 -4.42
N GLY A 72 -28.71 -19.75 -3.39
CA GLY A 72 -28.89 -21.16 -3.10
C GLY A 72 -27.83 -21.74 -2.17
N ARG A 73 -27.74 -23.07 -2.11
CA ARG A 73 -26.80 -23.78 -1.25
C ARG A 73 -25.62 -24.34 -2.03
N VAL A 74 -24.40 -24.16 -1.51
CA VAL A 74 -23.18 -24.73 -2.09
C VAL A 74 -23.19 -26.24 -1.94
N LEU A 75 -23.25 -26.97 -3.05
CA LEU A 75 -23.23 -28.45 -3.08
C LEU A 75 -21.83 -29.02 -3.25
N GLY A 76 -20.95 -28.29 -3.90
CA GLY A 76 -19.59 -28.75 -4.19
C GLY A 76 -18.63 -27.60 -4.41
N LEU A 77 -17.42 -27.76 -3.93
CA LEU A 77 -16.27 -26.87 -4.16
C LEU A 77 -15.22 -27.71 -4.91
N ARG A 78 -14.78 -27.22 -6.08
CA ARG A 78 -13.84 -27.95 -6.94
C ARG A 78 -12.41 -27.44 -6.83
N VAL A 79 -12.22 -26.32 -6.13
CA VAL A 79 -10.95 -25.61 -6.03
C VAL A 79 -10.68 -25.21 -4.59
N ARG A 80 -9.39 -24.97 -4.29
CA ARG A 80 -8.87 -24.52 -2.98
C ARG A 80 -8.07 -23.24 -3.16
N GLU A 81 -7.78 -22.57 -2.05
CA GLU A 81 -6.82 -21.46 -2.03
C GLU A 81 -5.44 -21.94 -2.49
N GLY A 82 -4.83 -21.17 -3.39
CA GLY A 82 -3.56 -21.49 -4.04
C GLY A 82 -3.68 -22.20 -5.39
N ASP A 83 -4.86 -22.68 -5.76
CA ASP A 83 -5.05 -23.35 -7.06
C ASP A 83 -4.95 -22.35 -8.22
N GLN A 84 -4.25 -22.77 -9.28
CA GLN A 84 -4.21 -22.04 -10.55
C GLN A 84 -5.44 -22.41 -11.38
N ILE A 85 -6.14 -21.41 -11.88
CA ILE A 85 -7.35 -21.56 -12.68
C ILE A 85 -7.27 -20.76 -13.98
N ARG A 86 -8.07 -21.17 -14.95
CA ARG A 86 -8.27 -20.50 -16.23
C ARG A 86 -9.67 -19.93 -16.32
N THR A 87 -9.83 -18.94 -17.18
CA THR A 87 -11.16 -18.42 -17.54
C THR A 87 -12.08 -19.55 -17.99
N GLY A 88 -13.28 -19.64 -17.40
CA GLY A 88 -14.28 -20.65 -17.67
C GLY A 88 -14.19 -21.91 -16.80
N ASP A 89 -13.13 -22.09 -16.00
CA ASP A 89 -13.01 -23.22 -15.07
C ASP A 89 -14.14 -23.19 -14.02
N VAL A 90 -14.72 -24.36 -13.73
CA VAL A 90 -15.80 -24.50 -12.73
C VAL A 90 -15.18 -24.52 -11.33
N LEU A 91 -15.53 -23.54 -10.52
CA LEU A 91 -15.03 -23.37 -9.17
C LEU A 91 -15.94 -24.04 -8.12
N ALA A 92 -17.26 -23.92 -8.30
CA ALA A 92 -18.25 -24.44 -7.37
C ALA A 92 -19.55 -24.84 -8.09
N GLU A 93 -20.35 -25.65 -7.40
CA GLU A 93 -21.72 -25.99 -7.79
C GLU A 93 -22.69 -25.50 -6.69
N VAL A 94 -23.73 -24.77 -7.12
CA VAL A 94 -24.75 -24.21 -6.24
C VAL A 94 -26.12 -24.81 -6.61
N GLU A 95 -26.85 -25.29 -5.64
CA GLU A 95 -28.24 -25.69 -5.77
C GLU A 95 -29.12 -24.45 -5.58
N PRO A 96 -29.85 -24.00 -6.63
CA PRO A 96 -30.70 -22.84 -6.55
C PRO A 96 -31.79 -23.00 -5.47
N ASP A 97 -32.16 -21.92 -4.82
CA ASP A 97 -33.31 -21.93 -3.94
C ASP A 97 -34.64 -22.22 -4.70
N VAL A 98 -35.72 -22.52 -3.96
CA VAL A 98 -37.02 -22.93 -4.54
C VAL A 98 -37.57 -21.87 -5.52
N ASN A 99 -37.43 -20.60 -5.19
CA ASN A 99 -37.97 -19.50 -6.02
C ASN A 99 -37.19 -19.37 -7.35
N GLN A 100 -35.87 -19.49 -7.29
CA GLN A 100 -35.03 -19.48 -8.49
C GLN A 100 -35.20 -20.73 -9.34
N ALA A 101 -35.32 -21.90 -8.70
CA ALA A 101 -35.60 -23.14 -9.41
C ALA A 101 -36.92 -23.08 -10.16
N GLN A 102 -37.94 -22.45 -9.56
CA GLN A 102 -39.24 -22.24 -10.20
C GLN A 102 -39.12 -21.31 -11.41
N SER A 103 -38.45 -20.16 -11.26
CA SER A 103 -38.22 -19.21 -12.37
C SER A 103 -37.48 -19.86 -13.56
N LEU A 104 -36.48 -20.72 -13.29
CA LEU A 104 -35.76 -21.48 -14.31
C LEU A 104 -36.67 -22.49 -15.02
N SER A 105 -37.54 -23.17 -14.27
CA SER A 105 -38.54 -24.09 -14.80
C SER A 105 -39.54 -23.38 -15.71
N ASP A 106 -39.97 -22.18 -15.35
CA ASP A 106 -40.89 -21.37 -16.12
C ASP A 106 -40.29 -20.93 -17.46
N VAL A 107 -39.01 -20.54 -17.48
CA VAL A 107 -38.31 -20.20 -18.73
C VAL A 107 -38.23 -21.40 -19.67
N LYS A 108 -37.91 -22.58 -19.15
CA LYS A 108 -37.88 -23.83 -19.94
C LYS A 108 -39.26 -24.21 -20.47
N SER A 109 -40.27 -24.13 -19.62
CA SER A 109 -41.66 -24.39 -19.98
C SER A 109 -42.16 -23.43 -21.06
N GLY A 110 -41.76 -22.14 -20.96
CA GLY A 110 -42.08 -21.11 -21.94
C GLY A 110 -41.57 -21.43 -23.35
N VAL A 111 -40.33 -21.96 -23.46
CA VAL A 111 -39.78 -22.42 -24.77
C VAL A 111 -40.61 -23.57 -25.33
N SER A 112 -40.93 -24.58 -24.51
CA SER A 112 -41.74 -25.74 -24.93
C SER A 112 -43.13 -25.33 -25.38
N GLN A 113 -43.78 -24.41 -24.66
CA GLN A 113 -45.10 -23.90 -25.01
C GLN A 113 -45.07 -23.11 -26.33
N ALA A 114 -44.05 -22.27 -26.50
CA ALA A 114 -43.90 -21.49 -27.75
C ALA A 114 -43.64 -22.39 -28.95
N ASP A 115 -42.82 -23.48 -28.79
CA ASP A 115 -42.54 -24.45 -29.83
C ASP A 115 -43.82 -25.21 -30.23
N LEU A 116 -44.63 -25.64 -29.29
CA LEU A 116 -45.93 -26.29 -29.56
C LEU A 116 -46.88 -25.36 -30.34
N ARG A 117 -46.97 -24.10 -29.93
CA ARG A 117 -47.82 -23.09 -30.60
C ARG A 117 -47.37 -22.84 -32.05
N LEU A 118 -46.05 -22.80 -32.29
CA LEU A 118 -45.54 -22.64 -33.66
C LEU A 118 -45.89 -23.87 -34.52
N ARG A 119 -45.71 -25.07 -34.01
CA ARG A 119 -46.06 -26.29 -34.74
C ARG A 119 -47.54 -26.39 -35.04
N ASP A 120 -48.38 -25.95 -34.12
CA ASP A 120 -49.83 -25.91 -34.36
C ASP A 120 -50.20 -24.88 -35.43
N ALA A 121 -49.63 -23.67 -35.38
CA ALA A 121 -49.80 -22.64 -36.37
C ALA A 121 -49.28 -23.04 -37.75
N GLU A 122 -48.16 -23.76 -37.82
CA GLU A 122 -47.60 -24.32 -39.07
C GLU A 122 -48.53 -25.38 -39.69
N ARG A 123 -49.06 -26.29 -38.89
CA ARG A 123 -50.01 -27.32 -39.37
C ARG A 123 -51.28 -26.67 -39.88
N GLU A 124 -51.84 -25.68 -39.17
CA GLU A 124 -53.03 -24.96 -39.61
C GLU A 124 -52.78 -24.19 -40.90
N LEU A 125 -51.64 -23.46 -40.99
CA LEU A 125 -51.26 -22.76 -42.22
C LEU A 125 -51.15 -23.71 -43.41
N GLN A 126 -50.55 -24.91 -43.20
CA GLN A 126 -50.44 -25.94 -44.26
C GLN A 126 -51.82 -26.42 -44.71
N ALA A 127 -52.76 -26.69 -43.80
CA ALA A 127 -54.12 -27.07 -44.12
C ALA A 127 -54.88 -25.96 -44.91
N GLN A 128 -54.74 -24.72 -44.44
CA GLN A 128 -55.37 -23.58 -45.08
C GLN A 128 -54.76 -23.25 -46.46
N THR A 129 -53.45 -23.47 -46.64
CA THR A 129 -52.79 -23.32 -47.95
C THR A 129 -53.38 -24.31 -48.95
N ALA A 130 -53.59 -25.57 -48.55
CA ALA A 130 -54.25 -26.58 -49.43
C ALA A 130 -55.68 -26.19 -49.79
N LEU A 131 -56.44 -25.56 -48.88
CA LEU A 131 -57.79 -25.06 -49.17
C LEU A 131 -57.73 -23.84 -50.11
N PHE A 132 -56.75 -22.96 -49.98
CA PHE A 132 -56.53 -21.84 -50.87
C PHE A 132 -56.21 -22.28 -52.30
N ASP A 133 -55.33 -23.28 -52.44
CA ASP A 133 -54.91 -23.86 -53.74
C ASP A 133 -56.10 -24.50 -54.48
N ASN A 134 -57.09 -25.00 -53.71
CA ASN A 134 -58.32 -25.51 -54.23
C ASN A 134 -59.45 -24.46 -54.45
N GLY A 135 -59.11 -23.17 -54.20
CA GLY A 135 -60.06 -22.08 -54.40
C GLY A 135 -61.16 -21.98 -53.35
N LEU A 136 -61.04 -22.66 -52.21
CA LEU A 136 -62.08 -22.71 -51.15
C LEU A 136 -62.01 -21.56 -50.14
N ILE A 137 -60.85 -20.86 -50.06
CA ILE A 137 -60.68 -19.67 -49.18
C ILE A 137 -60.03 -18.52 -49.96
N GLY A 138 -60.28 -17.29 -49.49
CA GLY A 138 -59.72 -16.06 -50.10
C GLY A 138 -58.28 -15.78 -49.62
N SER A 139 -57.55 -14.99 -50.41
CA SER A 139 -56.18 -14.57 -50.08
C SER A 139 -56.01 -13.85 -48.74
N GLN A 140 -57.06 -13.11 -48.29
CA GLN A 140 -57.02 -12.46 -47.00
C GLN A 140 -57.04 -13.43 -45.83
N ALA A 141 -57.80 -14.53 -45.92
CA ALA A 141 -57.84 -15.57 -44.93
C ALA A 141 -56.48 -16.25 -44.81
N LEU A 142 -55.83 -16.60 -45.96
CA LEU A 142 -54.51 -17.20 -45.97
C LEU A 142 -53.45 -16.27 -45.31
N ARG A 143 -53.48 -14.95 -45.62
CA ARG A 143 -52.58 -13.98 -44.98
C ARG A 143 -52.76 -13.91 -43.47
N ASN A 144 -53.98 -14.06 -42.96
CA ASN A 144 -54.21 -14.08 -41.52
C ASN A 144 -53.52 -15.29 -40.86
N PHE A 145 -53.57 -16.47 -41.44
CA PHE A 145 -52.89 -17.65 -40.92
C PHE A 145 -51.35 -17.55 -41.04
N GLN A 146 -50.87 -16.91 -42.12
CA GLN A 146 -49.43 -16.59 -42.21
C GLN A 146 -48.99 -15.68 -41.08
N THR A 147 -49.77 -14.61 -40.78
CA THR A 147 -49.47 -13.72 -39.66
C THR A 147 -49.48 -14.44 -38.30
N VAL A 148 -50.46 -15.36 -38.07
CA VAL A 148 -50.49 -16.15 -36.83
C VAL A 148 -49.26 -17.03 -36.70
N ARG A 149 -48.81 -17.69 -37.77
CA ARG A 149 -47.57 -18.46 -37.76
C ARG A 149 -46.35 -17.61 -37.52
N ASP A 150 -46.25 -16.43 -38.14
CA ASP A 150 -45.12 -15.51 -37.95
C ASP A 150 -45.06 -15.01 -36.50
N LEU A 151 -46.19 -14.64 -35.91
CA LEU A 151 -46.26 -14.26 -34.49
C LEU A 151 -45.86 -15.41 -33.54
N ALA A 152 -46.24 -16.65 -33.88
CA ALA A 152 -45.82 -17.81 -33.09
C ALA A 152 -44.30 -18.10 -33.25
N ALA A 153 -43.72 -17.85 -34.44
CA ALA A 153 -42.29 -17.96 -34.66
C ALA A 153 -41.52 -16.92 -33.86
N ASP A 154 -41.97 -15.65 -33.84
CA ASP A 154 -41.36 -14.61 -33.04
C ASP A 154 -41.47 -14.89 -31.53
N ALA A 155 -42.60 -15.45 -31.09
CA ALA A 155 -42.75 -15.86 -29.68
C ALA A 155 -41.74 -16.94 -29.28
N LEU A 156 -41.49 -17.91 -30.18
CA LEU A 156 -40.49 -18.94 -29.95
C LEU A 156 -39.05 -18.36 -29.94
N ALA A 157 -38.76 -17.45 -30.87
CA ALA A 157 -37.46 -16.76 -30.91
C ALA A 157 -37.18 -16.00 -29.60
N ASN A 158 -38.19 -15.24 -29.12
CA ASN A 158 -38.10 -14.51 -27.87
C ASN A 158 -37.92 -15.45 -26.64
N ALA A 159 -38.66 -16.57 -26.60
CA ALA A 159 -38.52 -17.58 -25.52
C ALA A 159 -37.12 -18.23 -25.55
N LYS A 160 -36.59 -18.56 -26.73
CA LYS A 160 -35.22 -19.09 -26.89
C LYS A 160 -34.16 -18.08 -26.46
N SER A 161 -34.31 -16.80 -26.79
CA SER A 161 -33.37 -15.75 -26.36
C SER A 161 -33.32 -15.63 -24.83
N ARG A 162 -34.48 -15.64 -24.16
CA ARG A 162 -34.53 -15.67 -22.68
C ARG A 162 -33.85 -16.89 -22.11
N TYR A 163 -34.07 -18.05 -22.70
CA TYR A 163 -33.44 -19.31 -22.28
C TYR A 163 -31.91 -19.23 -22.42
N GLN A 164 -31.41 -18.68 -23.52
CA GLN A 164 -30.00 -18.53 -23.82
C GLN A 164 -29.30 -17.59 -22.83
N ILE A 165 -29.92 -16.47 -22.50
CA ILE A 165 -29.43 -15.53 -21.46
C ILE A 165 -29.22 -16.25 -20.13
N VAL A 166 -30.13 -17.11 -19.71
CA VAL A 166 -30.02 -17.87 -18.48
C VAL A 166 -28.92 -18.92 -18.55
N GLU A 167 -28.76 -19.58 -19.69
CA GLU A 167 -27.74 -20.60 -19.92
C GLU A 167 -26.32 -20.01 -19.96
N ASP A 168 -26.15 -18.83 -20.59
CA ASP A 168 -24.89 -18.09 -20.68
C ASP A 168 -24.39 -17.62 -19.28
N HIS A 169 -25.31 -17.44 -18.31
CA HIS A 169 -24.97 -17.15 -16.94
C HIS A 169 -24.55 -18.38 -16.13
N GLY A 170 -24.25 -19.51 -16.80
CA GLY A 170 -23.73 -20.71 -16.19
C GLY A 170 -24.74 -21.58 -15.47
N ILE A 171 -26.03 -21.40 -15.76
CA ILE A 171 -27.12 -22.20 -15.22
C ILE A 171 -27.56 -23.23 -16.28
N PRO A 172 -27.06 -24.49 -16.23
CA PRO A 172 -27.48 -25.49 -17.20
C PRO A 172 -28.93 -25.90 -16.96
N ILE A 173 -29.82 -25.48 -17.85
CA ILE A 173 -31.24 -25.84 -17.84
C ILE A 173 -31.48 -27.18 -18.56
N SER A 174 -30.55 -27.61 -19.41
CA SER A 174 -30.61 -28.85 -20.17
C SER A 174 -30.04 -30.02 -19.36
N GLY A 175 -30.90 -30.83 -18.76
CA GLY A 175 -30.53 -32.07 -18.11
C GLY A 175 -31.71 -32.80 -17.51
N ALA A 176 -31.76 -34.16 -17.64
CA ALA A 176 -32.76 -35.02 -17.05
C ALA A 176 -32.62 -35.15 -15.52
N SER A 177 -31.70 -34.43 -14.90
CA SER A 177 -31.49 -34.49 -13.45
C SER A 177 -32.52 -33.62 -12.70
N ARG A 178 -33.14 -34.19 -11.69
CA ARG A 178 -34.10 -33.51 -10.79
C ARG A 178 -33.48 -32.37 -9.97
N SER A 179 -32.17 -32.19 -9.94
CA SER A 179 -31.50 -31.07 -9.29
C SER A 179 -30.81 -30.20 -10.36
N GLN A 180 -31.34 -29.03 -10.60
CA GLN A 180 -30.69 -27.98 -11.38
C GLN A 180 -29.50 -27.48 -10.56
N ARG A 181 -28.26 -27.69 -11.04
CA ARG A 181 -27.05 -27.22 -10.38
C ARG A 181 -26.47 -26.08 -11.20
N ALA A 182 -26.40 -24.91 -10.61
CA ALA A 182 -25.71 -23.78 -11.20
C ALA A 182 -24.19 -23.95 -11.02
N ARG A 183 -23.44 -23.74 -12.09
CA ARG A 183 -21.98 -23.76 -12.07
C ARG A 183 -21.45 -22.37 -11.90
N VAL A 184 -20.62 -22.17 -10.89
CA VAL A 184 -19.89 -20.92 -10.71
C VAL A 184 -18.54 -21.08 -11.42
N THR A 185 -18.33 -20.28 -12.46
CA THR A 185 -17.12 -20.33 -13.28
C THR A 185 -16.24 -19.09 -13.04
N SER A 186 -14.94 -19.23 -13.29
CA SER A 186 -14.02 -18.10 -13.19
C SER A 186 -14.13 -17.17 -14.40
N PRO A 187 -14.32 -15.86 -14.22
CA PRO A 187 -14.33 -14.89 -15.31
C PRO A 187 -12.92 -14.57 -15.84
N THR A 188 -11.88 -14.91 -15.09
CA THR A 188 -10.48 -14.61 -15.42
C THR A 188 -9.55 -15.76 -15.07
N SER A 189 -8.38 -15.80 -15.68
CA SER A 189 -7.30 -16.72 -15.32
C SER A 189 -6.48 -16.12 -14.17
N GLY A 190 -6.00 -16.95 -13.24
CA GLY A 190 -5.20 -16.51 -12.10
C GLY A 190 -5.05 -17.57 -11.03
N VAL A 191 -4.83 -17.13 -9.80
CA VAL A 191 -4.73 -17.98 -8.62
C VAL A 191 -5.83 -17.60 -7.64
N ILE A 192 -6.45 -18.58 -6.99
CA ILE A 192 -7.42 -18.34 -5.94
C ILE A 192 -6.69 -17.89 -4.68
N ILE A 193 -6.85 -16.62 -4.31
CA ILE A 193 -6.21 -16.04 -3.12
C ILE A 193 -7.10 -16.11 -1.88
N LYS A 194 -8.42 -16.26 -2.07
CA LYS A 194 -9.39 -16.36 -0.97
C LYS A 194 -10.58 -17.22 -1.37
N LYS A 195 -10.97 -18.11 -0.46
CA LYS A 195 -12.22 -18.88 -0.49
C LYS A 195 -13.15 -18.30 0.58
N GLY A 196 -14.25 -17.70 0.18
CA GLY A 196 -15.20 -17.01 1.07
C GLY A 196 -16.40 -17.87 1.47
N VAL A 197 -16.47 -19.14 1.01
CA VAL A 197 -17.64 -20.00 1.25
C VAL A 197 -17.25 -21.44 1.59
N GLU A 198 -18.14 -22.11 2.34
CA GLU A 198 -17.97 -23.51 2.71
C GLU A 198 -19.06 -24.40 2.10
N LEU A 199 -18.80 -25.70 2.06
CA LEU A 199 -19.75 -26.69 1.59
C LEU A 199 -21.01 -26.67 2.46
N GLY A 200 -22.20 -26.65 1.83
CA GLY A 200 -23.48 -26.56 2.50
C GLY A 200 -23.93 -25.16 2.92
N GLN A 201 -23.06 -24.16 2.77
CA GLN A 201 -23.39 -22.75 3.07
C GLN A 201 -24.38 -22.20 2.04
N THR A 202 -25.31 -21.33 2.48
CA THR A 202 -26.21 -20.60 1.60
C THR A 202 -25.52 -19.33 1.10
N VAL A 203 -25.61 -19.07 -0.20
CA VAL A 203 -25.07 -17.90 -0.89
C VAL A 203 -26.20 -17.10 -1.54
N THR A 204 -26.02 -15.79 -1.62
CA THR A 204 -26.94 -14.88 -2.32
C THR A 204 -26.37 -14.50 -3.68
N SER A 205 -27.26 -14.36 -4.68
CA SER A 205 -26.89 -13.94 -6.03
C SER A 205 -26.28 -12.54 -6.05
N GLY A 206 -25.23 -12.35 -6.82
CA GLY A 206 -24.68 -11.03 -7.12
C GLY A 206 -25.46 -10.25 -8.20
N VAL A 207 -26.39 -10.88 -8.89
CA VAL A 207 -27.13 -10.31 -10.02
C VAL A 207 -28.57 -9.94 -9.68
N SER A 208 -29.21 -10.73 -8.79
CA SER A 208 -30.67 -10.65 -8.54
C SER A 208 -31.05 -10.04 -7.20
N SER A 209 -30.10 -9.61 -6.37
CA SER A 209 -30.41 -9.06 -5.04
C SER A 209 -30.03 -7.59 -4.93
N TYR A 210 -30.76 -6.87 -4.09
CA TYR A 210 -30.43 -5.48 -3.68
C TYR A 210 -29.10 -5.40 -2.92
N ASN A 211 -28.52 -6.53 -2.54
CA ASN A 211 -27.24 -6.65 -1.87
C ASN A 211 -26.14 -7.06 -2.86
N ASP A 212 -24.90 -6.74 -2.55
CA ASP A 212 -23.71 -7.03 -3.37
C ASP A 212 -23.46 -8.53 -3.67
N GLY A 213 -24.28 -9.42 -3.13
CA GLY A 213 -24.14 -10.86 -3.25
C GLY A 213 -22.96 -11.43 -2.43
N THR A 214 -22.94 -12.74 -2.24
CA THR A 214 -21.87 -13.43 -1.50
C THR A 214 -20.65 -13.62 -2.38
N VAL A 215 -19.49 -13.08 -1.97
CA VAL A 215 -18.21 -13.36 -2.60
C VAL A 215 -17.80 -14.79 -2.27
N MET A 216 -17.76 -15.65 -3.27
CA MET A 216 -17.39 -17.06 -3.11
C MET A 216 -15.89 -17.28 -3.20
N PHE A 217 -15.26 -16.65 -4.16
CA PHE A 217 -13.81 -16.75 -4.38
C PHE A 217 -13.26 -15.37 -4.78
N THR A 218 -12.00 -15.11 -4.44
CA THR A 218 -11.24 -14.01 -5.00
C THR A 218 -10.10 -14.59 -5.83
N VAL A 219 -10.10 -14.26 -7.11
CA VAL A 219 -9.09 -14.68 -8.09
C VAL A 219 -8.16 -13.51 -8.38
N ALA A 220 -6.86 -13.74 -8.40
CA ALA A 220 -5.87 -12.72 -8.67
C ALA A 220 -4.76 -13.17 -9.60
N ASP A 221 -4.23 -12.23 -10.36
CA ASP A 221 -2.99 -12.46 -11.11
C ASP A 221 -1.77 -12.16 -10.22
N LEU A 222 -1.07 -13.21 -9.82
CA LEU A 222 0.15 -13.09 -8.99
C LEU A 222 1.41 -12.75 -9.79
N LYS A 223 1.31 -12.64 -11.13
CA LYS A 223 2.44 -12.23 -11.98
C LYS A 223 2.62 -10.72 -12.01
N SER A 224 1.60 -9.96 -11.63
CA SER A 224 1.61 -8.51 -11.54
C SER A 224 1.23 -8.05 -10.13
N LEU A 225 2.23 -7.98 -9.25
CA LEU A 225 2.07 -7.46 -7.89
C LEU A 225 2.48 -5.98 -7.86
N ILE A 226 1.72 -5.21 -7.11
CA ILE A 226 1.98 -3.80 -6.81
C ILE A 226 1.99 -3.62 -5.29
N ILE A 227 2.56 -2.51 -4.85
CA ILE A 227 2.45 -2.15 -3.44
C ILE A 227 1.53 -0.95 -3.35
N ARG A 228 0.43 -1.09 -2.61
CA ARG A 228 -0.50 -0.01 -2.31
C ARG A 228 -0.11 0.65 -1.00
N VAL A 229 0.07 1.96 -1.05
CA VAL A 229 0.48 2.77 0.09
C VAL A 229 -0.55 3.88 0.30
N ASN A 230 -0.93 4.12 1.53
CA ASN A 230 -1.80 5.21 1.90
C ASN A 230 -0.97 6.37 2.46
N LEU A 231 -0.83 7.44 1.69
CA LEU A 231 -0.10 8.64 2.10
C LEU A 231 -1.01 9.64 2.80
N ASN A 232 -0.46 10.29 3.81
CA ASN A 232 -1.11 11.43 4.45
C ASN A 232 -1.16 12.65 3.50
N GLU A 233 -2.15 13.54 3.70
CA GLU A 233 -2.33 14.78 2.96
C GLU A 233 -1.08 15.69 2.97
N VAL A 234 -0.30 15.67 4.06
CA VAL A 234 0.93 16.48 4.17
C VAL A 234 2.05 15.98 3.26
N ASP A 235 2.12 14.68 3.00
CA ASP A 235 3.21 14.06 2.25
C ASP A 235 2.92 13.89 0.77
N ILE A 236 1.64 13.92 0.36
CA ILE A 236 1.26 13.78 -1.06
C ILE A 236 1.86 14.87 -1.95
N ALA A 237 2.04 16.09 -1.40
CA ALA A 237 2.65 17.20 -2.13
C ALA A 237 4.10 16.93 -2.56
N LYS A 238 4.80 16.01 -1.88
CA LYS A 238 6.19 15.62 -2.11
C LYS A 238 6.31 14.46 -3.11
N VAL A 239 5.19 13.79 -3.44
CA VAL A 239 5.19 12.56 -4.24
C VAL A 239 4.66 12.82 -5.64
N ARG A 240 5.35 12.28 -6.65
CA ARG A 240 4.98 12.36 -8.07
C ARG A 240 5.15 11.01 -8.73
N VAL A 241 4.34 10.77 -9.77
CA VAL A 241 4.48 9.60 -10.65
C VAL A 241 5.88 9.57 -11.27
N GLY A 242 6.50 8.39 -11.30
CA GLY A 242 7.82 8.14 -11.85
C GLY A 242 8.98 8.25 -10.83
N GLN A 243 8.73 8.72 -9.61
CA GLN A 243 9.78 8.77 -8.58
C GLN A 243 10.29 7.37 -8.24
N PRO A 244 11.61 7.22 -8.07
CA PRO A 244 12.20 5.96 -7.63
C PRO A 244 11.81 5.66 -6.19
N VAL A 245 11.59 4.38 -5.93
CA VAL A 245 11.17 3.87 -4.62
C VAL A 245 12.09 2.74 -4.19
N ARG A 246 12.46 2.75 -2.92
CA ARG A 246 13.11 1.64 -2.24
C ARG A 246 12.08 0.91 -1.38
N VAL A 247 12.01 -0.40 -1.54
CA VAL A 247 11.05 -1.24 -0.85
C VAL A 247 11.78 -2.28 -0.02
N THR A 248 11.35 -2.46 1.22
CA THR A 248 11.83 -3.51 2.11
C THR A 248 10.64 -4.23 2.71
N LEU A 249 10.58 -5.56 2.54
CA LEU A 249 9.51 -6.37 3.13
C LEU A 249 9.83 -6.66 4.60
N ASP A 250 8.82 -6.59 5.48
CA ASP A 250 8.98 -6.92 6.90
C ASP A 250 9.46 -8.36 7.11
N ALA A 251 9.04 -9.28 6.23
CA ALA A 251 9.48 -10.67 6.24
C ALA A 251 10.94 -10.86 5.80
N TYR A 252 11.54 -9.91 5.07
CA TYR A 252 12.90 -9.98 4.53
C TYR A 252 13.63 -8.65 4.69
N PRO A 253 13.96 -8.22 5.94
CA PRO A 253 14.52 -6.90 6.22
C PRO A 253 15.92 -6.67 5.63
N GLN A 254 16.61 -7.73 5.25
CA GLN A 254 17.95 -7.66 4.65
C GLN A 254 17.91 -7.46 3.11
N LYS A 255 16.71 -7.64 2.49
CA LYS A 255 16.55 -7.49 1.04
C LYS A 255 15.87 -6.17 0.72
N THR A 256 16.51 -5.40 -0.15
CA THR A 256 15.94 -4.16 -0.67
C THR A 256 15.58 -4.35 -2.14
N PHE A 257 14.38 -3.95 -2.49
CA PHE A 257 13.86 -4.01 -3.86
C PHE A 257 13.69 -2.60 -4.39
N SER A 258 13.86 -2.44 -5.70
CA SER A 258 13.66 -1.17 -6.39
C SER A 258 12.32 -1.17 -7.10
N GLY A 259 11.72 0.02 -7.19
CA GLY A 259 10.49 0.24 -7.90
C GLY A 259 10.29 1.71 -8.23
N LYS A 260 9.11 2.04 -8.74
CA LYS A 260 8.72 3.41 -9.08
C LYS A 260 7.27 3.65 -8.71
N VAL A 261 6.97 4.88 -8.33
CA VAL A 261 5.58 5.34 -8.19
C VAL A 261 4.91 5.26 -9.56
N ARG A 262 3.91 4.40 -9.69
CA ARG A 262 3.17 4.19 -10.94
C ARG A 262 1.94 5.08 -11.03
N PHE A 263 1.24 5.23 -9.90
CA PHE A 263 -0.02 5.94 -9.84
C PHE A 263 -0.13 6.70 -8.52
N VAL A 264 -0.79 7.86 -8.57
CA VAL A 264 -1.15 8.68 -7.42
C VAL A 264 -2.62 8.99 -7.54
N ALA A 265 -3.42 8.61 -6.56
CA ALA A 265 -4.86 8.83 -6.59
C ALA A 265 -5.19 10.34 -6.61
N PRO A 266 -6.07 10.80 -7.51
CA PRO A 266 -6.45 12.22 -7.60
C PRO A 266 -7.39 12.66 -6.47
N ALA A 267 -7.98 11.70 -5.74
CA ALA A 267 -8.92 11.95 -4.66
C ALA A 267 -8.50 11.23 -3.38
N ALA A 268 -8.70 11.92 -2.25
CA ALA A 268 -8.49 11.30 -0.94
C ALA A 268 -9.63 10.33 -0.61
N LYS A 269 -9.27 9.24 0.09
CA LYS A 269 -10.21 8.37 0.79
C LYS A 269 -10.06 8.55 2.31
N ILE A 270 -11.11 8.23 3.04
CA ILE A 270 -11.07 8.27 4.51
C ILE A 270 -10.84 6.84 5.01
N VAL A 271 -9.72 6.63 5.69
CA VAL A 271 -9.37 5.37 6.36
C VAL A 271 -9.16 5.69 7.83
N ASP A 272 -9.87 5.02 8.72
CA ASP A 272 -9.78 5.22 10.18
C ASP A 272 -9.92 6.70 10.62
N LYS A 273 -10.83 7.45 9.97
CA LYS A 273 -11.09 8.89 10.18
C LYS A 273 -9.96 9.82 9.72
N ILE A 274 -8.94 9.31 9.05
CA ILE A 274 -7.83 10.08 8.50
C ILE A 274 -7.99 10.14 6.98
N LYS A 275 -7.75 11.32 6.39
CA LYS A 275 -7.71 11.51 4.94
C LYS A 275 -6.37 11.01 4.41
N VAL A 276 -6.42 10.04 3.52
CA VAL A 276 -5.25 9.47 2.87
C VAL A 276 -5.41 9.45 1.36
N PHE A 277 -4.29 9.56 0.66
CA PHE A 277 -4.20 9.37 -0.78
C PHE A 277 -3.55 8.04 -1.07
N GLU A 278 -4.18 7.23 -1.90
CA GLU A 278 -3.62 5.96 -2.33
C GLU A 278 -2.59 6.19 -3.42
N ILE A 279 -1.43 5.56 -3.27
CA ILE A 279 -0.43 5.46 -4.33
C ILE A 279 -0.16 3.99 -4.65
N GLU A 280 0.20 3.74 -5.90
CA GLU A 280 0.64 2.43 -6.35
C GLU A 280 2.11 2.48 -6.74
N VAL A 281 2.87 1.55 -6.20
CA VAL A 281 4.29 1.36 -6.51
C VAL A 281 4.44 0.08 -7.33
N ALA A 282 4.98 0.22 -8.53
CA ALA A 282 5.37 -0.90 -9.37
C ALA A 282 6.81 -1.30 -9.05
N LEU A 283 7.05 -2.60 -8.88
CA LEU A 283 8.37 -3.16 -8.66
C LEU A 283 9.09 -3.38 -9.99
N ASP A 284 10.38 -3.07 -10.05
CA ASP A 284 11.20 -3.30 -11.25
C ASP A 284 11.38 -4.80 -11.54
N ARG A 285 11.41 -5.62 -10.50
CA ARG A 285 11.49 -7.08 -10.57
C ARG A 285 10.64 -7.71 -9.48
N LEU A 286 9.84 -8.68 -9.84
CA LEU A 286 9.15 -9.55 -8.90
C LEU A 286 10.08 -10.70 -8.50
N ASP A 287 10.24 -10.91 -7.20
CA ASP A 287 10.92 -12.06 -6.59
C ASP A 287 9.85 -13.00 -6.02
N ASP A 288 10.11 -14.29 -5.96
CA ASP A 288 9.25 -15.29 -5.31
C ASP A 288 9.04 -15.03 -3.81
N ALA A 289 9.79 -14.07 -3.25
CA ALA A 289 9.62 -13.61 -1.89
C ALA A 289 8.31 -12.84 -1.65
N PHE A 290 7.72 -12.23 -2.69
CA PHE A 290 6.49 -11.46 -2.55
C PHE A 290 5.27 -12.36 -2.42
N ARG A 291 4.45 -12.10 -1.39
CA ARG A 291 3.13 -12.69 -1.21
C ARG A 291 2.11 -11.59 -1.02
N THR A 292 0.94 -11.77 -1.59
CA THR A 292 -0.21 -10.88 -1.37
C THR A 292 -0.52 -10.75 0.12
N GLY A 293 -0.76 -9.53 0.59
CA GLY A 293 -1.04 -9.23 1.98
C GLY A 293 0.20 -8.98 2.85
N MET A 294 1.42 -9.12 2.32
CA MET A 294 2.64 -8.76 3.06
C MET A 294 2.74 -7.24 3.25
N SER A 295 3.21 -6.84 4.42
CA SER A 295 3.59 -5.45 4.70
C SER A 295 4.95 -5.14 4.08
N ALA A 296 5.07 -3.96 3.52
CA ALA A 296 6.28 -3.45 2.89
C ALA A 296 6.57 -2.02 3.37
N ASN A 297 7.79 -1.77 3.84
CA ASN A 297 8.27 -0.42 4.10
C ASN A 297 8.70 0.20 2.77
N VAL A 298 8.06 1.28 2.42
CA VAL A 298 8.21 1.99 1.15
C VAL A 298 8.87 3.34 1.41
N GLU A 299 10.06 3.54 0.87
CA GLU A 299 10.79 4.80 0.92
C GLU A 299 10.77 5.42 -0.48
N ILE A 300 9.97 6.46 -0.67
CA ILE A 300 9.86 7.21 -1.92
C ILE A 300 10.94 8.27 -1.92
N LEU A 301 11.82 8.22 -2.90
CA LEU A 301 12.96 9.12 -3.01
C LEU A 301 12.55 10.37 -3.78
N GLY A 302 12.56 11.50 -3.08
CA GLY A 302 12.24 12.81 -3.63
C GLY A 302 13.46 13.56 -4.15
N GLU A 303 13.46 14.86 -3.95
CA GLU A 303 14.51 15.74 -4.42
C GLU A 303 15.85 15.46 -3.75
N ARG A 304 16.92 15.41 -4.53
CA ARG A 304 18.30 15.27 -4.05
C ARG A 304 19.05 16.56 -4.26
N ARG A 305 19.70 17.06 -3.22
CA ARG A 305 20.61 18.19 -3.25
C ARG A 305 22.01 17.68 -2.91
N ALA A 306 22.91 17.73 -3.90
CA ALA A 306 24.29 17.33 -3.69
C ALA A 306 25.07 18.48 -3.06
N ASN A 307 25.94 18.16 -2.09
CA ASN A 307 26.84 19.09 -1.43
C ASN A 307 26.13 20.32 -0.83
N ALA A 308 24.93 20.14 -0.28
CA ALA A 308 24.17 21.20 0.36
C ALA A 308 24.68 21.48 1.77
N LEU A 309 24.82 22.77 2.12
CA LEU A 309 25.09 23.13 3.52
C LEU A 309 23.87 22.79 4.37
N SER A 310 24.06 21.97 5.37
CA SER A 310 22.96 21.47 6.20
C SER A 310 23.24 21.63 7.69
N ILE A 311 22.18 21.74 8.46
CA ILE A 311 22.19 21.71 9.91
C ILE A 311 21.21 20.65 10.42
N PRO A 312 21.39 20.13 11.64
CA PRO A 312 20.35 19.33 12.28
C PRO A 312 19.03 20.11 12.36
N LEU A 313 17.91 19.44 12.07
CA LEU A 313 16.59 20.08 12.05
C LEU A 313 16.23 20.73 13.41
N GLU A 314 16.71 20.13 14.50
CA GLU A 314 16.52 20.67 15.87
C GLU A 314 17.10 22.08 16.05
N ALA A 315 18.11 22.45 15.26
CA ALA A 315 18.76 23.77 15.36
C ALA A 315 17.95 24.88 14.69
N LEU A 316 16.99 24.53 13.81
CA LEU A 316 16.15 25.50 13.13
C LEU A 316 14.99 25.94 14.04
N GLN A 317 15.02 27.18 14.49
CA GLN A 317 13.97 27.78 15.32
C GLN A 317 13.13 28.76 14.47
N ARG A 318 11.93 29.04 14.93
CA ARG A 318 11.09 30.08 14.32
C ARG A 318 10.87 31.21 15.33
N ARG A 319 11.21 32.42 14.93
CA ARG A 319 10.97 33.62 15.71
C ARG A 319 10.24 34.66 14.88
N ASP A 320 9.11 35.13 15.35
CA ASP A 320 8.26 36.08 14.63
C ASP A 320 7.91 35.63 13.19
N GLY A 321 7.72 34.29 13.04
CA GLY A 321 7.42 33.67 11.75
C GLY A 321 8.63 33.42 10.83
N GLN A 322 9.81 33.95 11.18
CA GLN A 322 11.03 33.81 10.38
C GLN A 322 11.92 32.66 10.89
N PRO A 323 12.58 31.91 9.99
CA PRO A 323 13.53 30.88 10.38
C PRO A 323 14.82 31.53 10.93
N VAL A 324 15.21 31.17 12.13
CA VAL A 324 16.37 31.69 12.85
C VAL A 324 17.18 30.53 13.42
N VAL A 325 18.49 30.65 13.35
CA VAL A 325 19.45 29.71 13.96
C VAL A 325 20.35 30.50 14.92
N TYR A 326 20.64 29.92 16.08
CA TYR A 326 21.55 30.52 17.05
C TYR A 326 22.95 29.99 16.84
N ARG A 327 23.79 30.80 16.18
CA ARG A 327 25.20 30.47 15.91
C ARG A 327 26.06 30.76 17.15
N LEU A 328 26.93 29.83 17.50
CA LEU A 328 27.94 30.05 18.54
C LEU A 328 28.96 31.09 18.06
N LYS A 329 29.22 32.09 18.87
CA LYS A 329 30.23 33.12 18.54
C LYS A 329 31.63 32.50 18.40
N PRO A 330 32.39 32.81 17.32
CA PRO A 330 33.65 32.13 17.05
C PRO A 330 34.77 32.46 18.04
N ASN A 331 34.69 33.59 18.76
CA ASN A 331 35.77 34.12 19.61
C ASN A 331 35.41 34.12 21.11
N LEU A 332 34.81 33.03 21.61
CA LEU A 332 34.55 32.89 23.03
C LEU A 332 35.82 32.60 23.81
N ALA A 333 36.11 33.42 24.82
CA ALA A 333 37.23 33.22 25.73
C ALA A 333 37.09 31.89 26.50
N PRO A 334 38.19 31.16 26.75
CA PRO A 334 38.12 29.89 27.53
C PRO A 334 37.48 30.05 28.90
N LYS A 335 37.66 31.23 29.54
CA LYS A 335 37.02 31.57 30.81
C LYS A 335 35.48 31.65 30.72
N GLU A 336 34.95 32.11 29.60
CA GLU A 336 33.49 32.19 29.37
C GLU A 336 32.90 30.78 29.16
N ILE A 337 33.61 29.93 28.44
CA ILE A 337 33.22 28.51 28.26
C ILE A 337 33.23 27.79 29.61
N ALA A 338 34.25 28.00 30.45
CA ALA A 338 34.31 27.43 31.80
C ALA A 338 33.16 27.91 32.70
N LYS A 339 32.84 29.20 32.66
CA LYS A 339 31.69 29.76 33.37
C LYS A 339 30.36 29.18 32.93
N ALA A 340 30.17 28.99 31.60
CA ALA A 340 28.99 28.33 31.07
C ALA A 340 28.89 26.89 31.51
N ARG A 341 30.01 26.14 31.56
CA ARG A 341 30.08 24.73 31.99
C ARG A 341 29.64 24.59 33.46
N GLU A 342 30.09 25.47 34.34
CA GLU A 342 29.71 25.47 35.74
C GLU A 342 28.20 25.76 35.91
N ALA A 343 27.68 26.76 35.20
CA ALA A 343 26.27 27.17 35.27
C ALA A 343 25.31 26.14 34.66
N LEU A 344 25.70 25.48 33.55
CA LEU A 344 24.86 24.49 32.85
C LEU A 344 24.86 23.11 33.52
N GLY A 345 25.74 22.84 34.45
CA GLY A 345 25.74 21.63 35.27
C GLY A 345 24.66 21.60 36.38
N GLY A 346 23.99 22.72 36.65
CA GLY A 346 22.98 22.88 37.70
C GLY A 346 21.53 22.66 37.27
N ARG A 347 20.61 22.61 38.26
CA ARG A 347 19.15 22.48 38.05
C ARG A 347 18.53 23.67 37.29
N SER A 348 19.20 24.81 37.20
CA SER A 348 18.75 26.06 36.58
C SER A 348 19.27 26.26 35.14
N LYS A 349 19.70 25.20 34.47
CA LYS A 349 20.32 25.27 33.15
C LYS A 349 19.55 26.15 32.15
N PHE A 350 18.25 25.91 32.00
CA PHE A 350 17.44 26.64 31.03
C PHE A 350 17.21 28.10 31.39
N VAL A 351 17.03 28.39 32.67
CA VAL A 351 16.86 29.78 33.14
C VAL A 351 18.13 30.56 32.85
N TRP A 352 19.27 30.03 33.29
CA TRP A 352 20.56 30.67 33.07
C TRP A 352 20.86 30.93 31.60
N LEU A 353 20.60 29.92 30.73
CA LEU A 353 20.83 30.04 29.29
C LEU A 353 19.91 31.11 28.68
N SER A 354 18.64 31.14 29.04
CA SER A 354 17.68 32.12 28.50
C SER A 354 17.99 33.58 28.89
N GLU A 355 18.70 33.77 29.97
CA GLU A 355 19.13 35.12 30.43
C GLU A 355 20.48 35.52 29.82
N ASN A 356 21.39 34.54 29.57
CA ASN A 356 22.78 34.82 29.19
C ASN A 356 23.12 34.49 27.76
N TRP A 357 22.19 33.95 26.95
CA TRP A 357 22.45 33.43 25.58
C TRP A 357 23.13 34.46 24.67
N LYS A 358 22.82 35.76 24.78
CA LYS A 358 23.42 36.83 23.98
C LYS A 358 24.94 36.94 24.14
N GLY A 359 25.49 36.47 25.27
CA GLY A 359 26.93 36.40 25.49
C GLY A 359 27.62 35.33 24.61
N TYR A 360 26.93 34.27 24.32
CA TYR A 360 27.48 33.06 23.71
C TYR A 360 27.02 32.83 22.26
N PHE A 361 25.78 33.20 21.95
CA PHE A 361 25.15 32.98 20.67
C PHE A 361 24.76 34.30 20.01
N GLU A 362 24.66 34.25 18.70
CA GLU A 362 24.06 35.31 17.90
C GLU A 362 22.91 34.73 17.05
N PRO A 363 21.76 35.39 16.96
CA PRO A 363 20.67 34.98 16.12
C PRO A 363 21.02 35.30 14.66
N VAL A 364 20.99 34.31 13.81
CA VAL A 364 21.21 34.47 12.37
C VAL A 364 19.91 34.10 11.66
N GLN A 365 19.37 35.04 10.90
CA GLN A 365 18.27 34.71 9.97
C GLN A 365 18.83 33.87 8.84
N VAL A 366 18.16 32.76 8.56
CA VAL A 366 18.60 31.81 7.55
C VAL A 366 17.53 31.63 6.48
N ASN A 367 17.99 31.37 5.27
CA ASN A 367 17.08 30.90 4.21
C ASN A 367 17.16 29.36 4.17
N ALA A 368 16.11 28.72 4.68
CA ALA A 368 16.04 27.27 4.70
C ALA A 368 15.51 26.75 3.37
N GLY A 369 16.18 25.73 2.84
CA GLY A 369 15.79 25.00 1.64
C GLY A 369 15.08 23.70 1.95
N VAL A 370 15.58 22.64 1.33
CA VAL A 370 15.04 21.29 1.47
C VAL A 370 15.28 20.74 2.89
N ALA A 371 14.25 20.16 3.49
CA ALA A 371 14.34 19.54 4.81
C ALA A 371 14.10 18.03 4.72
N THR A 372 14.93 17.28 5.42
CA THR A 372 14.75 15.84 5.71
C THR A 372 14.22 15.67 7.12
N LEU A 373 14.06 14.43 7.59
CA LEU A 373 13.66 14.14 8.97
C LEU A 373 14.71 14.57 10.01
N GLU A 374 15.97 14.63 9.63
CA GLU A 374 17.08 14.87 10.55
C GLU A 374 17.78 16.22 10.31
N ARG A 375 17.78 16.69 9.08
CA ARG A 375 18.57 17.85 8.65
C ARG A 375 17.80 18.76 7.72
N VAL A 376 18.22 20.03 7.68
CA VAL A 376 17.65 21.04 6.79
C VAL A 376 18.78 21.76 6.04
N GLU A 377 18.56 21.97 4.75
CA GLU A 377 19.44 22.76 3.90
C GLU A 377 19.40 24.25 4.29
N ILE A 378 20.56 24.87 4.32
CA ILE A 378 20.70 26.31 4.52
C ILE A 378 21.28 26.92 3.23
N MET A 379 20.44 27.67 2.53
CA MET A 379 20.84 28.33 1.28
C MET A 379 21.61 29.63 1.55
N ALA A 380 21.37 30.31 2.68
CA ALA A 380 22.05 31.53 3.06
C ALA A 380 22.02 31.76 4.59
N GLY A 381 23.03 32.47 5.10
CA GLY A 381 23.10 32.89 6.50
C GLY A 381 24.20 32.22 7.32
N LEU A 382 24.61 30.98 6.98
CA LEU A 382 25.65 30.25 7.70
C LEU A 382 26.76 29.77 6.75
N GLY A 383 27.96 29.58 7.30
CA GLY A 383 29.11 29.02 6.63
C GLY A 383 29.43 27.59 7.03
N ALA A 384 30.14 26.87 6.15
CA ALA A 384 30.61 25.53 6.49
C ALA A 384 31.52 25.57 7.73
N GLY A 385 31.25 24.70 8.71
CA GLY A 385 32.02 24.65 9.96
C GLY A 385 31.42 25.47 11.10
N ASP A 386 30.45 26.34 10.86
CA ASP A 386 29.75 27.06 11.92
C ASP A 386 29.12 26.07 12.91
N GLN A 387 29.09 26.44 14.18
CA GLN A 387 28.45 25.68 15.24
C GLN A 387 27.14 26.34 15.62
N VAL A 388 26.06 25.56 15.71
CA VAL A 388 24.70 26.04 15.98
C VAL A 388 24.10 25.35 17.18
N ALA A 389 23.30 26.06 17.95
CA ALA A 389 22.60 25.48 19.11
C ALA A 389 21.50 24.52 18.63
N LEU A 390 21.44 23.32 19.24
CA LEU A 390 20.38 22.32 19.00
C LEU A 390 19.13 22.54 19.83
N GLU A 391 19.22 23.41 20.84
CA GLU A 391 18.11 23.74 21.72
C GLU A 391 17.76 25.22 21.61
N ASP A 392 16.52 25.56 21.89
CA ASP A 392 16.08 26.97 21.95
C ASP A 392 16.71 27.66 23.16
N VAL A 393 17.78 28.41 22.88
CA VAL A 393 18.55 29.14 23.90
C VAL A 393 17.75 30.30 24.57
N THR A 394 16.61 30.65 24.00
CA THR A 394 15.76 31.76 24.53
C THR A 394 14.57 31.26 25.33
N ARG A 395 14.34 29.94 25.40
CA ARG A 395 13.19 29.34 26.05
C ARG A 395 13.26 29.51 27.57
N LYS A 396 12.40 30.31 28.12
CA LYS A 396 12.14 30.34 29.57
C LYS A 396 11.34 29.09 29.93
N LYS A 397 11.75 28.37 31.00
CA LYS A 397 10.93 27.29 31.55
C LYS A 397 9.62 27.94 32.04
N VAL A 398 8.50 27.56 31.42
CA VAL A 398 7.19 27.86 31.99
C VAL A 398 7.10 27.01 33.24
N GLU A 399 7.09 27.65 34.42
CA GLU A 399 6.66 26.99 35.63
C GLU A 399 5.24 26.47 35.37
N LYS A 400 5.04 25.18 35.55
CA LYS A 400 3.68 24.65 35.70
C LYS A 400 3.17 25.27 37.00
N ASP A 401 2.27 26.20 36.87
CA ASP A 401 1.43 26.60 37.99
C ASP A 401 0.74 25.34 38.50
N ASP A 402 1.02 25.00 39.72
CA ASP A 402 0.32 23.97 40.48
C ASP A 402 -1.16 24.36 40.56
N GLU A 403 -1.98 23.88 39.64
CA GLU A 403 -3.41 23.76 39.86
C GLU A 403 -3.65 22.62 40.85
N ASN A 404 -3.40 22.90 42.10
CA ASN A 404 -4.01 22.22 43.23
C ASN A 404 -4.71 23.29 44.07
N ASN A 405 -5.98 23.49 43.81
CA ASN A 405 -6.95 23.90 44.81
C ASN A 405 -8.33 23.34 44.43
#